data_d81e7c9a715c999b59712fc925780bc6
#
_entry.id   d81e7c9a715c999b59712fc925780bc6
#
_cell.length_a   1.000
_cell.length_b   1.000
_cell.length_c   1.000
_cell.angle_alpha   90.00
_cell.angle_beta   90.00
_cell.angle_gamma   90.00
#
_symmetry.space_group_name_H-M   'P 1'
#
loop_
_entity.id
_entity.type
_entity.pdbx_description
1 polymer ?
#
loop_
_entity_poly.entity_id
_entity_poly.type
_entity_poly.pdbx_seq_one_letter_code
_entity_poly.pdbx_strand_id
1 'polypeptide(L)'
;ITEWSADSIAPEDLRISVRMPLRHVGMGQMMALDLDQLQELAKQSNYPEYGISGRLNYVTEKGRYGIGLSGNKANHQDLTVELGFSSDMGVTNDRFPHEVGEGQPQMMGNAYSGVEVSTEDMANVDLYMHCVGVPARRNVTDPVVIKGEQLFYQAKCHLCHAVTLHTRPRGVSLLDGWTELTQLGNQVIHPYSDYLLHDMGVELGDDYPAGLASGNEWRTTPL
;
A
#
# COMPACT_ATOMS: atom_id res chain seq x y z
N ILE A 1 1.53 0.74 -33.18
CA ILE A 1 1.00 0.51 -31.83
C ILE A 1 -0.50 0.63 -31.99
N THR A 2 -1.21 -0.50 -32.03
CA THR A 2 -2.66 -0.48 -31.88
C THR A 2 -2.91 -0.24 -30.41
N GLU A 3 -3.07 1.01 -30.04
CA GLU A 3 -3.53 1.38 -28.72
C GLU A 3 -4.87 0.66 -28.44
N TRP A 4 -5.06 0.21 -27.22
CA TRP A 4 -6.38 -0.06 -26.71
C TRP A 4 -7.22 1.18 -26.97
N SER A 5 -8.08 1.14 -27.95
CA SER A 5 -9.01 2.24 -28.09
C SER A 5 -10.10 2.00 -27.05
N ALA A 6 -10.41 3.01 -26.26
CA ALA A 6 -11.58 2.99 -25.36
C ALA A 6 -12.87 2.58 -26.07
N ASP A 7 -12.88 2.74 -27.40
CA ASP A 7 -13.99 2.36 -28.28
C ASP A 7 -14.18 0.84 -28.43
N SER A 8 -13.23 0.02 -27.99
CA SER A 8 -13.31 -1.45 -28.03
C SER A 8 -13.81 -2.08 -26.73
N ILE A 9 -13.95 -1.29 -25.68
CA ILE A 9 -14.47 -1.72 -24.37
C ILE A 9 -15.84 -1.09 -24.19
N ALA A 10 -16.85 -1.88 -23.83
CA ALA A 10 -18.14 -1.31 -23.50
C ALA A 10 -18.00 -0.31 -22.35
N PRO A 11 -18.62 0.88 -22.42
CA PRO A 11 -18.48 1.91 -21.38
C PRO A 11 -18.79 1.43 -19.97
N GLU A 12 -19.71 0.46 -19.85
CA GLU A 12 -20.06 -0.17 -18.57
C GLU A 12 -18.97 -1.08 -18.00
N ASP A 13 -18.04 -1.52 -18.84
CA ASP A 13 -16.89 -2.36 -18.43
C ASP A 13 -15.64 -1.52 -18.12
N LEU A 14 -15.65 -0.23 -18.50
CA LEU A 14 -14.53 0.67 -18.25
C LEU A 14 -14.63 1.26 -16.85
N ARG A 15 -13.61 1.02 -16.02
CA ARG A 15 -13.46 1.62 -14.70
C ARG A 15 -12.23 2.52 -14.69
N ILE A 16 -12.41 3.75 -14.24
CA ILE A 16 -11.32 4.71 -14.08
C ILE A 16 -11.30 5.18 -12.64
N SER A 17 -10.17 4.99 -11.97
CA SER A 17 -9.94 5.50 -10.62
C SER A 17 -8.72 6.41 -10.60
N VAL A 18 -8.93 7.69 -10.28
CA VAL A 18 -7.83 8.65 -10.11
C VAL A 18 -7.41 8.65 -8.65
N ARG A 19 -6.18 8.22 -8.39
CA ARG A 19 -5.67 8.03 -7.02
C ARG A 19 -4.40 8.84 -6.78
N MET A 20 -4.26 9.36 -5.56
CA MET A 20 -2.99 9.91 -5.10
C MET A 20 -1.96 8.78 -4.99
N PRO A 21 -0.75 8.94 -5.56
CA PRO A 21 0.29 7.94 -5.42
C PRO A 21 0.69 7.75 -3.95
N LEU A 22 1.06 6.53 -3.60
CA LEU A 22 1.55 6.21 -2.26
C LEU A 22 2.92 6.86 -2.03
N ARG A 23 3.19 7.21 -0.77
CA ARG A 23 4.51 7.70 -0.37
C ARG A 23 5.48 6.53 -0.25
N HIS A 24 6.69 6.68 -0.74
CA HIS A 24 7.75 5.68 -0.55
C HIS A 24 8.38 5.75 0.85
N VAL A 25 8.24 6.88 1.53
CA VAL A 25 8.78 7.12 2.87
C VAL A 25 8.11 6.20 3.88
N GLY A 26 8.90 5.41 4.60
CA GLY A 26 8.41 4.54 5.66
C GLY A 26 7.76 3.23 5.18
N MET A 27 7.87 2.88 3.90
CA MET A 27 7.29 1.63 3.38
C MET A 27 7.89 0.40 4.05
N GLY A 28 9.20 0.38 4.31
CA GLY A 28 9.82 -0.71 5.04
C GLY A 28 9.29 -0.89 6.46
N GLN A 29 9.03 0.21 7.17
CA GLN A 29 8.40 0.16 8.49
C GLN A 29 6.95 -0.35 8.42
N MET A 30 6.20 0.06 7.39
CA MET A 30 4.86 -0.45 7.12
C MET A 30 4.89 -1.97 6.86
N MET A 31 5.83 -2.45 6.05
CA MET A 31 5.99 -3.89 5.79
C MET A 31 6.43 -4.68 7.04
N ALA A 32 7.10 -4.02 7.99
CA ALA A 32 7.54 -4.63 9.24
C ALA A 32 6.49 -4.57 10.36
N LEU A 33 5.30 -4.03 10.13
CA LEU A 33 4.25 -3.88 11.16
C LEU A 33 3.96 -5.19 11.90
N ASP A 34 3.68 -5.06 13.18
CA ASP A 34 3.17 -6.16 14.00
C ASP A 34 1.71 -6.45 13.60
N LEU A 35 1.52 -7.58 12.95
CA LEU A 35 0.21 -7.97 12.42
C LEU A 35 -0.79 -8.32 13.53
N ASP A 36 -0.32 -8.81 14.68
CA ASP A 36 -1.19 -9.09 15.83
C ASP A 36 -1.73 -7.78 16.39
N GLN A 37 -0.88 -6.74 16.46
CA GLN A 37 -1.33 -5.40 16.85
C GLN A 37 -2.38 -4.84 15.86
N LEU A 38 -2.19 -5.02 14.55
CA LEU A 38 -3.18 -4.59 13.55
C LEU A 38 -4.52 -5.33 13.69
N GLN A 39 -4.47 -6.63 14.00
CA GLN A 39 -5.69 -7.43 14.25
C GLN A 39 -6.43 -6.94 15.48
N GLU A 40 -5.73 -6.58 16.55
CA GLU A 40 -6.34 -6.01 17.76
C GLU A 40 -6.93 -4.62 17.48
N LEU A 41 -6.24 -3.77 16.73
CA LEU A 41 -6.77 -2.48 16.30
C LEU A 41 -8.07 -2.65 15.50
N ALA A 42 -8.10 -3.58 14.55
CA ALA A 42 -9.29 -3.82 13.74
C ALA A 42 -10.51 -4.24 14.57
N LYS A 43 -10.31 -4.94 15.70
CA LYS A 43 -11.39 -5.27 16.64
C LYS A 43 -11.90 -4.05 17.41
N GLN A 44 -11.06 -3.04 17.61
CA GLN A 44 -11.34 -1.86 18.42
C GLN A 44 -11.77 -0.64 17.56
N SER A 45 -11.41 -0.60 16.28
CA SER A 45 -11.64 0.54 15.38
C SER A 45 -13.07 0.58 14.83
N ASN A 46 -14.05 0.45 15.70
CA ASN A 46 -15.46 0.57 15.35
C ASN A 46 -16.14 1.58 16.30
N TYR A 47 -16.41 2.75 15.78
CA TYR A 47 -16.98 3.88 16.50
C TYR A 47 -18.29 4.31 15.83
N PRO A 48 -19.41 3.59 16.06
CA PRO A 48 -20.68 3.84 15.37
C PRO A 48 -21.20 5.26 15.58
N GLU A 49 -20.92 5.84 16.76
CA GLU A 49 -21.30 7.21 17.09
C GLU A 49 -20.64 8.29 16.21
N TYR A 50 -19.57 7.92 15.51
CA TYR A 50 -18.87 8.80 14.55
C TYR A 50 -18.98 8.26 13.11
N GLY A 51 -19.68 7.16 12.88
CA GLY A 51 -19.76 6.49 11.58
C GLY A 51 -18.43 5.88 11.12
N ILE A 52 -17.50 5.60 12.05
CA ILE A 52 -16.18 5.06 11.76
C ILE A 52 -16.21 3.54 11.93
N SER A 53 -15.73 2.82 10.91
CA SER A 53 -15.53 1.37 10.96
C SER A 53 -14.16 1.04 10.36
N GLY A 54 -13.30 0.36 11.13
CA GLY A 54 -11.98 -0.06 10.68
C GLY A 54 -11.92 -1.58 10.53
N ARG A 55 -11.39 -2.07 9.40
CA ARG A 55 -11.18 -3.50 9.18
C ARG A 55 -9.92 -3.79 8.36
N LEU A 56 -9.41 -5.00 8.48
CA LEU A 56 -8.31 -5.46 7.64
C LEU A 56 -8.83 -5.89 6.25
N ASN A 57 -8.00 -5.67 5.23
CA ASN A 57 -8.18 -6.34 3.95
C ASN A 57 -7.39 -7.65 3.97
N TYR A 58 -8.05 -8.74 3.61
CA TYR A 58 -7.40 -10.03 3.42
C TYR A 58 -7.35 -10.32 1.93
N VAL A 59 -6.16 -10.65 1.46
CA VAL A 59 -5.89 -10.88 0.04
C VAL A 59 -5.15 -12.19 -0.18
N THR A 60 -5.33 -12.75 -1.36
CA THR A 60 -4.57 -13.93 -1.80
C THR A 60 -3.59 -13.50 -2.88
N GLU A 61 -2.31 -13.56 -2.58
CA GLU A 61 -1.24 -13.26 -3.53
C GLU A 61 -0.27 -14.44 -3.60
N LYS A 62 0.09 -14.85 -4.81
CA LYS A 62 0.99 -15.99 -5.04
C LYS A 62 0.57 -17.25 -4.28
N GLY A 63 -0.74 -17.51 -4.19
CA GLY A 63 -1.31 -18.64 -3.45
C GLY A 63 -1.26 -18.54 -1.93
N ARG A 64 -0.83 -17.42 -1.35
CA ARG A 64 -0.84 -17.18 0.09
C ARG A 64 -1.96 -16.22 0.46
N TYR A 65 -2.79 -16.65 1.38
CA TYR A 65 -3.81 -15.80 2.00
C TYR A 65 -3.22 -15.05 3.19
N GLY A 66 -3.40 -13.74 3.25
CA GLY A 66 -2.85 -12.93 4.32
C GLY A 66 -3.39 -11.50 4.35
N ILE A 67 -2.91 -10.72 5.31
CA ILE A 67 -3.28 -9.32 5.48
C ILE A 67 -2.59 -8.50 4.40
N GLY A 68 -3.38 -7.69 3.69
CA GLY A 68 -2.87 -6.67 2.80
C GLY A 68 -2.39 -5.45 3.58
N LEU A 69 -1.24 -4.91 3.23
CA LEU A 69 -0.61 -3.76 3.86
C LEU A 69 -0.39 -2.61 2.87
N SER A 70 0.04 -2.92 1.64
CA SER A 70 0.31 -1.91 0.63
C SER A 70 -0.87 -1.69 -0.32
N GLY A 71 -0.78 -0.67 -1.16
CA GLY A 71 -1.88 -0.24 -2.02
C GLY A 71 -2.87 0.69 -1.30
N ASN A 72 -3.60 1.51 -2.07
CA ASN A 72 -4.58 2.46 -1.53
C ASN A 72 -5.75 1.77 -0.82
N LYS A 73 -6.00 0.52 -1.13
CA LYS A 73 -7.03 -0.33 -0.52
C LYS A 73 -6.46 -1.50 0.28
N ALA A 74 -5.18 -1.40 0.71
CA ALA A 74 -4.49 -2.49 1.41
C ALA A 74 -4.65 -3.83 0.67
N ASN A 75 -4.45 -3.82 -0.63
CA ASN A 75 -4.76 -4.94 -1.51
C ASN A 75 -3.52 -5.76 -1.91
N HIS A 76 -2.35 -5.47 -1.31
CA HIS A 76 -1.11 -6.21 -1.54
C HIS A 76 -0.41 -6.54 -0.21
N GLN A 77 0.16 -7.75 -0.13
CA GLN A 77 0.83 -8.23 1.09
C GLN A 77 2.26 -7.72 1.23
N ASP A 78 2.91 -7.41 0.12
CA ASP A 78 4.30 -6.97 0.05
C ASP A 78 4.49 -5.84 -0.98
N LEU A 79 5.73 -5.42 -1.24
CA LEU A 79 6.05 -4.37 -2.21
C LEU A 79 6.24 -4.89 -3.64
N THR A 80 5.89 -6.14 -3.95
CA THR A 80 6.07 -6.70 -5.30
C THR A 80 5.36 -5.90 -6.37
N VAL A 81 4.19 -5.35 -6.06
CA VAL A 81 3.40 -4.55 -7.02
C VAL A 81 4.04 -3.20 -7.27
N GLU A 82 4.55 -2.55 -6.23
CA GLU A 82 5.28 -1.29 -6.38
C GLU A 82 6.52 -1.46 -7.27
N LEU A 83 7.20 -2.60 -7.17
CA LEU A 83 8.29 -2.96 -8.08
C LEU A 83 7.78 -3.34 -9.48
N GLY A 84 6.54 -3.81 -9.56
CA GLY A 84 5.87 -4.17 -10.80
C GLY A 84 5.35 -2.99 -11.62
N PHE A 85 5.33 -1.76 -11.10
CA PHE A 85 4.89 -0.58 -11.87
C PHE A 85 5.72 -0.34 -13.11
N SER A 86 6.98 -0.74 -13.13
CA SER A 86 7.78 -0.71 -14.35
C SER A 86 7.17 -1.57 -15.45
N SER A 87 6.56 -2.69 -15.10
CA SER A 87 5.91 -3.59 -16.07
C SER A 87 4.64 -2.99 -16.66
N ASP A 88 3.93 -2.14 -15.92
CA ASP A 88 2.79 -1.38 -16.45
C ASP A 88 3.22 -0.42 -17.57
N MET A 89 4.49 -0.05 -17.59
CA MET A 89 5.11 0.77 -18.61
C MET A 89 5.86 -0.06 -19.69
N GLY A 90 5.73 -1.39 -19.66
CA GLY A 90 6.36 -2.28 -20.61
C GLY A 90 7.79 -2.70 -20.25
N VAL A 91 8.32 -2.33 -19.08
CA VAL A 91 9.66 -2.73 -18.65
C VAL A 91 9.64 -4.13 -18.08
N THR A 92 10.44 -5.04 -18.65
CA THR A 92 10.45 -6.45 -18.29
C THR A 92 11.51 -6.80 -17.24
N ASN A 93 11.18 -7.76 -16.39
CA ASN A 93 12.07 -8.35 -15.40
C ASN A 93 11.68 -9.83 -15.16
N ASP A 94 12.46 -10.56 -14.38
CA ASP A 94 12.22 -12.01 -14.14
C ASP A 94 10.87 -12.32 -13.47
N ARG A 95 10.27 -11.36 -12.75
CA ARG A 95 8.95 -11.52 -12.13
C ARG A 95 7.82 -11.20 -13.11
N PHE A 96 8.08 -10.27 -14.02
CA PHE A 96 7.18 -9.78 -15.05
C PHE A 96 7.90 -9.80 -16.41
N PRO A 97 8.05 -11.00 -17.01
CA PRO A 97 8.90 -11.18 -18.19
C PRO A 97 8.25 -10.76 -19.51
N HIS A 98 7.03 -10.27 -19.47
CA HIS A 98 6.26 -9.88 -20.65
C HIS A 98 5.84 -8.43 -20.59
N GLU A 99 6.03 -7.69 -21.68
CA GLU A 99 5.59 -6.29 -21.82
C GLU A 99 4.07 -6.13 -21.81
N VAL A 100 3.36 -7.19 -22.16
CA VAL A 100 1.91 -7.16 -22.32
C VAL A 100 1.24 -7.83 -21.14
N GLY A 101 0.21 -7.19 -20.61
CA GLY A 101 -0.66 -7.77 -19.62
C GLY A 101 -1.56 -8.85 -20.20
N GLU A 102 -2.09 -9.69 -19.33
CA GLU A 102 -3.10 -10.67 -19.68
C GLU A 102 -4.31 -9.97 -20.35
N GLY A 103 -4.76 -10.52 -21.47
CA GLY A 103 -5.88 -9.94 -22.22
C GLY A 103 -5.50 -8.90 -23.26
N GLN A 104 -4.21 -8.66 -23.52
CA GLN A 104 -3.73 -7.74 -24.56
C GLN A 104 -3.09 -8.49 -25.76
N PRO A 105 -3.82 -9.35 -26.47
CA PRO A 105 -3.26 -10.22 -27.51
C PRO A 105 -2.68 -9.45 -28.70
N GLN A 106 -3.16 -8.24 -28.97
CA GLN A 106 -2.67 -7.39 -30.06
C GLN A 106 -1.22 -6.91 -29.87
N MET A 107 -0.74 -6.89 -28.64
CA MET A 107 0.63 -6.48 -28.32
C MET A 107 1.65 -7.63 -28.40
N MET A 108 1.18 -8.88 -28.37
CA MET A 108 2.07 -10.05 -28.28
C MET A 108 3.05 -10.19 -29.46
N GLY A 109 2.70 -9.67 -30.64
CA GLY A 109 3.58 -9.71 -31.82
C GLY A 109 4.73 -8.71 -31.78
N ASN A 110 4.66 -7.72 -30.90
CA ASN A 110 5.63 -6.64 -30.77
C ASN A 110 6.36 -6.64 -29.42
N ALA A 111 6.04 -7.62 -28.57
CA ALA A 111 6.62 -7.69 -27.24
C ALA A 111 8.13 -7.98 -27.34
N TYR A 112 8.93 -7.23 -26.59
CA TYR A 112 10.34 -7.52 -26.39
C TYR A 112 10.49 -8.89 -25.71
N SER A 113 11.40 -9.71 -26.20
CA SER A 113 11.61 -11.08 -25.72
C SER A 113 12.77 -11.22 -24.73
N GLY A 114 13.07 -10.19 -23.97
CA GLY A 114 14.18 -10.17 -23.03
C GLY A 114 13.77 -9.66 -21.66
N VAL A 115 14.70 -9.76 -20.71
CA VAL A 115 14.61 -9.12 -19.40
C VAL A 115 15.45 -7.85 -19.46
N GLU A 116 14.82 -6.69 -19.23
CA GLU A 116 15.48 -5.38 -19.28
C GLU A 116 16.07 -4.99 -17.94
N VAL A 117 15.41 -5.36 -16.85
CA VAL A 117 15.90 -5.11 -15.49
C VAL A 117 16.32 -6.42 -14.86
N SER A 118 17.59 -6.50 -14.45
CA SER A 118 18.15 -7.71 -13.86
C SER A 118 17.52 -8.03 -12.50
N THR A 119 17.56 -9.30 -12.09
CA THR A 119 17.14 -9.74 -10.74
C THR A 119 17.90 -9.01 -9.65
N GLU A 120 19.19 -8.71 -9.87
CA GLU A 120 20.03 -7.95 -8.94
C GLU A 120 19.54 -6.50 -8.81
N ASP A 121 19.23 -5.83 -9.93
CA ASP A 121 18.70 -4.47 -9.89
C ASP A 121 17.34 -4.42 -9.19
N MET A 122 16.46 -5.40 -9.46
CA MET A 122 15.19 -5.52 -8.76
C MET A 122 15.36 -5.70 -7.26
N ALA A 123 16.33 -6.52 -6.82
CA ALA A 123 16.64 -6.69 -5.40
C ALA A 123 17.19 -5.40 -4.77
N ASN A 124 17.99 -4.65 -5.52
CA ASN A 124 18.51 -3.35 -5.06
C ASN A 124 17.38 -2.31 -4.94
N VAL A 125 16.42 -2.29 -5.86
CA VAL A 125 15.23 -1.43 -5.76
C VAL A 125 14.37 -1.82 -4.57
N ASP A 126 14.15 -3.10 -4.33
CA ASP A 126 13.41 -3.60 -3.18
C ASP A 126 14.08 -3.18 -1.86
N LEU A 127 15.39 -3.37 -1.76
CA LEU A 127 16.17 -2.90 -0.62
C LEU A 127 16.05 -1.38 -0.42
N TYR A 128 16.19 -0.62 -1.51
CA TYR A 128 16.04 0.83 -1.46
C TYR A 128 14.67 1.24 -0.93
N MET A 129 13.59 0.67 -1.46
CA MET A 129 12.22 0.97 -1.06
C MET A 129 11.97 0.68 0.42
N HIS A 130 12.52 -0.40 0.95
CA HIS A 130 12.43 -0.73 2.36
C HIS A 130 13.27 0.19 3.27
N CYS A 131 14.34 0.77 2.73
CA CYS A 131 15.27 1.61 3.49
C CYS A 131 14.98 3.12 3.40
N VAL A 132 13.99 3.56 2.63
CA VAL A 132 13.61 4.98 2.57
C VAL A 132 13.06 5.42 3.92
N GLY A 133 13.89 6.18 4.65
CA GLY A 133 13.64 6.58 6.02
C GLY A 133 12.55 7.66 6.14
N VAL A 134 11.89 7.68 7.29
CA VAL A 134 10.91 8.70 7.66
C VAL A 134 11.63 9.94 8.19
N PRO A 135 11.30 11.16 7.74
CA PRO A 135 11.88 12.37 8.30
C PRO A 135 11.47 12.54 9.77
N ALA A 136 12.41 13.06 10.57
CA ALA A 136 12.11 13.38 11.96
C ALA A 136 11.01 14.45 12.07
N ARG A 137 10.15 14.32 13.10
CA ARG A 137 9.15 15.33 13.43
C ARG A 137 9.83 16.67 13.71
N ARG A 138 9.38 17.72 13.05
CA ARG A 138 9.95 19.06 13.16
C ARG A 138 9.22 19.93 14.19
N ASN A 139 9.94 20.88 14.79
CA ASN A 139 9.39 21.94 15.63
C ASN A 139 8.50 21.44 16.78
N VAL A 140 8.85 20.32 17.40
CA VAL A 140 8.02 19.63 18.42
C VAL A 140 7.72 20.49 19.66
N THR A 141 8.52 21.54 19.92
CA THR A 141 8.33 22.47 21.04
C THR A 141 7.62 23.77 20.64
N ASP A 142 7.28 23.93 19.35
CA ASP A 142 6.56 25.11 18.87
C ASP A 142 5.11 25.09 19.41
N PRO A 143 4.64 26.17 20.06
CA PRO A 143 3.27 26.24 20.58
C PRO A 143 2.18 25.99 19.53
N VAL A 144 2.43 26.36 18.26
CA VAL A 144 1.49 26.10 17.17
C VAL A 144 1.41 24.61 16.86
N VAL A 145 2.55 23.90 16.86
CA VAL A 145 2.62 22.43 16.65
C VAL A 145 1.93 21.71 17.80
N ILE A 146 2.18 22.12 19.05
CA ILE A 146 1.52 21.56 20.24
C ILE A 146 0.00 21.79 20.19
N LYS A 147 -0.42 22.97 19.79
CA LYS A 147 -1.86 23.29 19.61
C LYS A 147 -2.48 22.45 18.50
N GLY A 148 -1.77 22.23 17.39
CA GLY A 148 -2.19 21.35 16.30
C GLY A 148 -2.42 19.91 16.78
N GLU A 149 -1.52 19.37 17.59
CA GLU A 149 -1.67 18.04 18.18
C GLU A 149 -2.90 17.95 19.10
N GLN A 150 -3.15 18.97 19.93
CA GLN A 150 -4.36 19.01 20.74
C GLN A 150 -5.63 18.99 19.89
N LEU A 151 -5.66 19.77 18.79
CA LEU A 151 -6.79 19.82 17.87
C LEU A 151 -6.99 18.48 17.14
N PHE A 152 -5.91 17.78 16.77
CA PHE A 152 -5.95 16.46 16.19
C PHE A 152 -6.73 15.46 17.08
N TYR A 153 -6.45 15.46 18.38
CA TYR A 153 -7.19 14.61 19.33
C TYR A 153 -8.61 15.09 19.56
N GLN A 154 -8.83 16.40 19.68
CA GLN A 154 -10.17 17.00 19.88
C GLN A 154 -11.09 16.71 18.68
N ALA A 155 -10.55 16.78 17.45
CA ALA A 155 -11.27 16.46 16.22
C ALA A 155 -11.43 14.95 15.97
N LYS A 156 -10.92 14.09 16.88
CA LYS A 156 -11.00 12.63 16.76
C LYS A 156 -10.25 12.01 15.59
N CYS A 157 -9.31 12.75 14.97
CA CYS A 157 -8.51 12.24 13.85
C CYS A 157 -7.74 10.95 14.23
N HIS A 158 -7.33 10.83 15.51
CA HIS A 158 -6.61 9.67 16.04
C HIS A 158 -7.41 8.34 16.00
N LEU A 159 -8.72 8.39 15.74
CA LEU A 159 -9.55 7.16 15.67
C LEU A 159 -9.24 6.32 14.42
N CYS A 160 -8.81 6.96 13.33
CA CYS A 160 -8.28 6.30 12.13
C CYS A 160 -6.75 6.49 12.03
N HIS A 161 -6.27 7.67 12.42
CA HIS A 161 -4.86 8.02 12.37
C HIS A 161 -4.14 7.67 13.68
N ALA A 162 -4.02 6.36 13.95
CA ALA A 162 -3.31 5.84 15.13
C ALA A 162 -1.89 6.39 15.20
N VAL A 163 -1.57 7.04 16.34
CA VAL A 163 -0.31 7.78 16.48
C VAL A 163 0.89 6.86 16.61
N THR A 164 0.72 5.72 17.28
CA THR A 164 1.84 4.84 17.63
C THR A 164 1.53 3.39 17.30
N LEU A 165 2.43 2.78 16.54
CA LEU A 165 2.43 1.36 16.24
C LEU A 165 3.81 0.76 16.52
N HIS A 166 3.89 -0.57 16.45
CA HIS A 166 5.13 -1.32 16.64
C HIS A 166 5.43 -2.16 15.41
N THR A 167 6.71 -2.38 15.19
CA THR A 167 7.16 -3.35 14.19
C THR A 167 7.44 -4.70 14.86
N ARG A 168 7.20 -5.79 14.12
CA ARG A 168 7.47 -7.15 14.58
C ARG A 168 8.95 -7.35 14.89
N PRO A 169 9.32 -8.29 15.79
CA PRO A 169 10.72 -8.44 16.23
C PRO A 169 11.73 -8.76 15.11
N ARG A 170 11.31 -9.53 14.10
CA ARG A 170 12.21 -9.96 13.02
C ARG A 170 12.42 -8.93 11.91
N GLY A 171 11.69 -7.81 11.94
CA GLY A 171 11.71 -6.85 10.84
C GLY A 171 10.99 -7.38 9.59
N VAL A 172 11.58 -7.25 8.42
CA VAL A 172 10.98 -7.62 7.14
C VAL A 172 11.94 -8.46 6.31
N SER A 173 11.40 -9.47 5.61
CA SER A 173 12.14 -10.23 4.59
C SER A 173 11.96 -9.57 3.24
N LEU A 174 13.07 -9.41 2.52
CA LEU A 174 13.05 -8.88 1.17
C LEU A 174 12.50 -9.91 0.16
N LEU A 175 12.22 -9.43 -1.04
CA LEU A 175 11.67 -10.26 -2.11
C LEU A 175 12.65 -11.30 -2.67
N ASP A 176 13.94 -11.18 -2.35
CA ASP A 176 14.96 -12.21 -2.65
C ASP A 176 14.73 -13.52 -1.87
N GLY A 177 13.97 -13.46 -0.77
CA GLY A 177 13.56 -14.61 0.04
C GLY A 177 14.54 -15.03 1.12
N TRP A 178 15.72 -14.40 1.21
CA TRP A 178 16.76 -14.73 2.22
C TRP A 178 17.33 -13.52 2.96
N THR A 179 17.22 -12.32 2.42
CA THR A 179 17.67 -11.10 3.13
C THR A 179 16.61 -10.64 4.10
N GLU A 180 16.98 -10.52 5.38
CA GLU A 180 16.10 -9.97 6.42
C GLU A 180 16.65 -8.62 6.90
N LEU A 181 15.81 -7.59 6.88
CA LEU A 181 16.08 -6.26 7.44
C LEU A 181 15.68 -6.23 8.91
N THR A 182 16.49 -6.85 9.76
CA THR A 182 16.26 -6.92 11.22
C THR A 182 16.30 -5.53 11.87
N GLN A 183 16.95 -4.56 11.22
CA GLN A 183 16.99 -3.16 11.67
C GLN A 183 15.62 -2.51 11.72
N LEU A 184 14.66 -3.01 10.94
CA LEU A 184 13.26 -2.57 10.96
C LEU A 184 12.45 -3.25 12.09
N GLY A 185 13.04 -4.20 12.80
CA GLY A 185 12.37 -4.91 13.89
C GLY A 185 12.41 -4.19 15.23
N ASN A 186 11.46 -4.49 16.11
CA ASN A 186 11.34 -3.94 17.47
C ASN A 186 11.34 -2.40 17.52
N GLN A 187 10.83 -1.75 16.50
CA GLN A 187 10.74 -0.29 16.48
C GLN A 187 9.37 0.18 16.99
N VAL A 188 9.37 1.32 17.69
CA VAL A 188 8.18 2.12 17.92
C VAL A 188 8.11 3.13 16.80
N ILE A 189 7.02 3.14 16.05
CA ILE A 189 6.82 4.01 14.90
C ILE A 189 5.60 4.91 15.09
N HIS A 190 5.61 6.06 14.42
CA HIS A 190 4.55 7.05 14.53
C HIS A 190 3.96 7.37 13.13
N PRO A 191 3.22 6.43 12.51
CA PRO A 191 2.72 6.60 11.15
C PRO A 191 1.53 7.56 11.07
N TYR A 192 0.85 7.82 12.16
CA TYR A 192 -0.45 8.50 12.15
C TYR A 192 -1.42 7.81 11.18
N SER A 193 -1.52 6.49 11.30
CA SER A 193 -2.36 5.61 10.50
C SER A 193 -2.57 4.30 11.26
N ASP A 194 -3.77 3.75 11.21
CA ASP A 194 -4.08 2.40 11.66
C ASP A 194 -3.92 1.34 10.55
N TYR A 195 -3.65 1.79 9.29
CA TYR A 195 -3.56 0.96 8.09
C TYR A 195 -4.80 0.11 7.80
N LEU A 196 -5.91 0.41 8.44
CA LEU A 196 -7.17 -0.29 8.21
C LEU A 196 -7.94 0.33 7.04
N LEU A 197 -8.87 -0.45 6.49
CA LEU A 197 -9.89 0.03 5.57
C LEU A 197 -11.01 0.70 6.35
N HIS A 198 -11.40 1.88 5.91
CA HIS A 198 -12.58 2.58 6.37
C HIS A 198 -13.51 2.90 5.21
N ASP A 199 -14.81 2.73 5.42
CA ASP A 199 -15.82 3.18 4.47
C ASP A 199 -15.91 4.71 4.53
N MET A 200 -15.51 5.35 3.44
CA MET A 200 -15.48 6.81 3.32
C MET A 200 -16.73 7.36 2.62
N GLY A 201 -17.73 6.52 2.38
CA GLY A 201 -18.96 6.88 1.71
C GLY A 201 -18.82 7.00 0.20
N VAL A 202 -19.98 7.14 -0.45
CA VAL A 202 -20.06 7.16 -1.92
C VAL A 202 -19.37 8.36 -2.55
N GLU A 203 -19.29 9.49 -1.84
CA GLU A 203 -18.72 10.72 -2.37
C GLU A 203 -17.19 10.68 -2.48
N LEU A 204 -16.53 9.83 -1.68
CA LEU A 204 -15.10 9.56 -1.77
C LEU A 204 -14.81 8.18 -2.40
N GLY A 205 -15.84 7.42 -2.73
CA GLY A 205 -15.72 6.16 -3.44
C GLY A 205 -15.20 6.34 -4.87
N ASP A 206 -14.54 5.31 -5.37
CA ASP A 206 -14.06 5.24 -6.75
C ASP A 206 -14.76 4.13 -7.56
N ASP A 207 -15.75 3.46 -6.96
CA ASP A 207 -16.45 2.30 -7.51
C ASP A 207 -15.52 1.15 -7.99
N TYR A 208 -14.25 1.17 -7.55
CA TYR A 208 -13.26 0.19 -7.93
C TYR A 208 -12.90 -0.72 -6.73
N PRO A 209 -13.52 -1.89 -6.61
CA PRO A 209 -13.18 -2.84 -5.55
C PRO A 209 -11.79 -3.43 -5.75
N ALA A 210 -11.10 -3.75 -4.66
CA ALA A 210 -9.78 -4.38 -4.71
C ALA A 210 -9.64 -5.44 -3.59
N GLY A 211 -9.57 -6.71 -3.96
CA GLY A 211 -9.68 -7.80 -3.01
C GLY A 211 -11.06 -7.81 -2.34
N LEU A 212 -11.10 -7.76 -1.01
CA LEU A 212 -12.35 -7.64 -0.25
C LEU A 212 -12.75 -6.18 0.01
N ALA A 213 -11.92 -5.20 -0.38
CA ALA A 213 -12.26 -3.80 -0.23
C ALA A 213 -13.31 -3.38 -1.27
N SER A 214 -14.35 -2.71 -0.81
CA SER A 214 -15.37 -2.11 -1.68
C SER A 214 -14.86 -0.86 -2.40
N GLY A 215 -15.65 -0.33 -3.35
CA GLY A 215 -15.36 0.94 -4.01
C GLY A 215 -15.26 2.12 -3.04
N ASN A 216 -15.98 2.10 -1.92
CA ASN A 216 -16.01 3.18 -0.94
C ASN A 216 -14.93 3.06 0.16
N GLU A 217 -14.27 1.92 0.26
CA GLU A 217 -13.29 1.70 1.32
C GLU A 217 -11.88 2.09 0.90
N TRP A 218 -11.19 2.75 1.81
CA TRP A 218 -9.82 3.20 1.63
C TRP A 218 -8.97 2.87 2.86
N ARG A 219 -7.72 2.50 2.61
CA ARG A 219 -6.74 2.33 3.68
C ARG A 219 -6.35 3.71 4.22
N THR A 220 -6.35 3.86 5.55
CA THR A 220 -5.84 5.08 6.19
C THR A 220 -4.41 5.36 5.72
N THR A 221 -4.21 6.53 5.12
CA THR A 221 -2.89 6.98 4.66
C THR A 221 -2.08 7.52 5.83
N PRO A 222 -0.79 7.18 5.96
CA PRO A 222 0.12 7.83 6.92
C PRO A 222 0.19 9.35 6.70
N LEU A 223 0.28 10.12 7.79
CA LEU A 223 0.39 11.59 7.75
C LEU A 223 1.82 12.08 7.83
#